data_e57c283c4ca5ab4ac107b30a016ff38c
#
_entry.id   e57c283c4ca5ab4ac107b30a016ff38c
#
_cell.length_a   1.000
_cell.length_b   1.000
_cell.length_c   1.000
_cell.angle_alpha   90.00
_cell.angle_beta   90.00
_cell.angle_gamma   90.00
#
_symmetry.space_group_name_H-M   'P 1'
#
loop_
_entity.id
_entity.type
_entity.pdbx_description
1 polymer ?
#
loop_
_entity_poly.entity_id
_entity_poly.type
_entity_poly.pdbx_seq_one_letter_code
_entity_poly.pdbx_strand_id
1 'polypeptide(L)'
;MEILIRPTEKKDLPLVKALWADGDVMKFVGFPDGLVQTDEELARWYDRLLKRSPLSMHYSVFEGEVYCGETWYSIDTVHDNLTSLDIKLFAKARGRGIASKALSFTIEQARLKGAKKVWVNPVPQNEKAIKLYKRLGFSASKVPEHILKEYGEDGYIYMEKEL
;
A
#
# COMPACT_ATOMS: atom_id res chain seq x y z
N MET A 1 -3.97 14.81 16.93
CA MET A 1 -5.24 14.20 16.53
C MET A 1 -5.10 12.70 16.37
N GLU A 2 -6.17 11.99 16.64
CA GLU A 2 -6.19 10.53 16.53
C GLU A 2 -6.15 10.07 15.08
N ILE A 3 -5.35 9.05 14.82
CA ILE A 3 -5.29 8.38 13.53
C ILE A 3 -6.21 7.16 13.55
N LEU A 4 -7.18 7.14 12.66
CA LEU A 4 -8.09 6.01 12.46
C LEU A 4 -7.71 5.26 11.19
N ILE A 5 -7.52 3.96 11.30
CA ILE A 5 -7.25 3.08 10.17
C ILE A 5 -8.31 1.99 10.21
N ARG A 6 -9.13 1.92 9.18
CA ARG A 6 -10.21 0.95 9.11
C ARG A 6 -10.37 0.40 7.69
N PRO A 7 -11.00 -0.78 7.53
CA PRO A 7 -11.28 -1.28 6.19
C PRO A 7 -12.01 -0.25 5.35
N THR A 8 -11.61 -0.12 4.10
CA THR A 8 -12.25 0.78 3.15
C THR A 8 -13.68 0.33 2.90
N GLU A 9 -14.60 1.26 2.99
CA GLU A 9 -16.03 1.03 2.76
C GLU A 9 -16.46 1.61 1.41
N LYS A 10 -17.59 1.18 0.92
CA LYS A 10 -18.13 1.68 -0.35
C LYS A 10 -18.27 3.21 -0.37
N LYS A 11 -18.64 3.80 0.75
CA LYS A 11 -18.76 5.26 0.90
C LYS A 11 -17.44 6.01 0.75
N ASP A 12 -16.30 5.31 0.87
CA ASP A 12 -14.97 5.91 0.74
C ASP A 12 -14.51 6.01 -0.71
N LEU A 13 -15.19 5.38 -1.66
CA LEU A 13 -14.75 5.34 -3.06
C LEU A 13 -14.49 6.72 -3.67
N PRO A 14 -15.29 7.77 -3.41
CA PRO A 14 -14.96 9.12 -3.88
C PRO A 14 -13.64 9.64 -3.34
N LEU A 15 -13.26 9.26 -2.12
CA LEU A 15 -11.99 9.64 -1.49
C LEU A 15 -10.81 8.90 -2.15
N VAL A 16 -10.97 7.61 -2.40
CA VAL A 16 -9.99 6.79 -3.14
C VAL A 16 -9.80 7.34 -4.56
N LYS A 17 -10.89 7.71 -5.22
CA LYS A 17 -10.87 8.32 -6.55
C LYS A 17 -10.02 9.58 -6.58
N ALA A 18 -10.21 10.47 -5.61
CA ALA A 18 -9.45 11.70 -5.49
C ALA A 18 -7.97 11.44 -5.18
N LEU A 19 -7.67 10.46 -4.34
CA LEU A 19 -6.29 10.09 -4.01
C LEU A 19 -5.55 9.60 -5.25
N TRP A 20 -6.14 8.70 -6.03
CA TRP A 20 -5.50 8.15 -7.23
C TRP A 20 -5.39 9.17 -8.37
N ALA A 21 -6.30 10.13 -8.44
CA ALA A 21 -6.25 11.20 -9.42
C ALA A 21 -5.16 12.24 -9.13
N ASP A 22 -4.56 12.20 -7.94
CA ASP A 22 -3.50 13.13 -7.53
C ASP A 22 -2.14 12.64 -8.07
N GLY A 23 -1.56 13.38 -9.03
CA GLY A 23 -0.27 13.03 -9.63
C GLY A 23 0.88 13.04 -8.64
N ASP A 24 0.85 13.90 -7.62
CA ASP A 24 1.87 13.92 -6.57
C ASP A 24 1.85 12.63 -5.73
N VAL A 25 0.67 12.04 -5.54
CA VAL A 25 0.53 10.74 -4.87
C VAL A 25 0.98 9.60 -5.78
N MET A 26 0.62 9.64 -7.05
CA MET A 26 0.74 8.51 -7.98
C MET A 26 2.00 8.52 -8.85
N LYS A 27 2.81 9.57 -8.79
CA LYS A 27 4.00 9.70 -9.66
C LYS A 27 5.01 8.57 -9.51
N PHE A 28 5.18 8.02 -8.31
CA PHE A 28 6.15 6.94 -8.06
C PHE A 28 5.61 5.54 -8.38
N VAL A 29 4.34 5.45 -8.76
CA VAL A 29 3.74 4.19 -9.23
C VAL A 29 3.36 4.23 -10.72
N GLY A 30 3.96 5.17 -11.45
CA GLY A 30 3.84 5.23 -12.91
C GLY A 30 2.80 6.20 -13.45
N PHE A 31 2.18 7.03 -12.62
CA PHE A 31 1.13 7.96 -13.03
C PHE A 31 1.45 9.38 -12.58
N PRO A 32 2.39 10.08 -13.25
CA PRO A 32 2.80 11.43 -12.84
C PRO A 32 1.69 12.48 -12.94
N ASP A 33 0.66 12.22 -13.75
CA ASP A 33 -0.51 13.08 -13.89
C ASP A 33 -1.75 12.52 -13.14
N GLY A 34 -1.54 11.49 -12.32
CA GLY A 34 -2.60 10.80 -11.62
C GLY A 34 -3.25 9.69 -12.44
N LEU A 35 -3.99 8.83 -11.78
CA LEU A 35 -4.80 7.77 -12.39
C LEU A 35 -6.26 8.13 -12.23
N VAL A 36 -6.92 8.49 -13.36
CA VAL A 36 -8.33 8.84 -13.37
C VAL A 36 -9.16 7.60 -13.59
N GLN A 37 -10.03 7.28 -12.63
CA GLN A 37 -10.96 6.15 -12.69
C GLN A 37 -12.39 6.66 -12.72
N THR A 38 -13.25 5.95 -13.44
CA THR A 38 -14.70 6.21 -13.39
C THR A 38 -15.30 5.61 -12.12
N ASP A 39 -16.49 6.05 -11.76
CA ASP A 39 -17.21 5.49 -10.61
C ASP A 39 -17.48 3.99 -10.81
N GLU A 40 -17.79 3.58 -12.04
CA GLU A 40 -18.04 2.18 -12.40
C GLU A 40 -16.77 1.33 -12.26
N GLU A 41 -15.61 1.85 -12.68
CA GLU A 41 -14.33 1.17 -12.53
C GLU A 41 -13.98 0.96 -11.06
N LEU A 42 -14.20 1.97 -10.23
CA LEU A 42 -13.98 1.88 -8.79
C LEU A 42 -14.94 0.91 -8.12
N ALA A 43 -16.20 0.91 -8.52
CA ALA A 43 -17.19 -0.05 -8.00
C ALA A 43 -16.75 -1.49 -8.31
N ARG A 44 -16.27 -1.77 -9.52
CA ARG A 44 -15.76 -3.09 -9.89
C ARG A 44 -14.49 -3.45 -9.11
N TRP A 45 -13.59 -2.51 -8.91
CA TRP A 45 -12.41 -2.71 -8.09
C TRP A 45 -12.77 -3.09 -6.65
N TYR A 46 -13.75 -2.37 -6.07
CA TYR A 46 -14.21 -2.65 -4.71
C TYR A 46 -14.83 -4.03 -4.59
N ASP A 47 -15.64 -4.45 -5.56
CA ASP A 47 -16.22 -5.79 -5.59
C ASP A 47 -15.15 -6.88 -5.64
N ARG A 48 -14.10 -6.69 -6.44
CA ARG A 48 -12.95 -7.62 -6.50
C ARG A 48 -12.21 -7.67 -5.16
N LEU A 49 -12.05 -6.51 -4.52
CA LEU A 49 -11.41 -6.41 -3.21
C LEU A 49 -12.15 -7.22 -2.16
N LEU A 50 -13.49 -7.09 -2.12
CA LEU A 50 -14.32 -7.84 -1.17
C LEU A 50 -14.20 -9.36 -1.38
N LYS A 51 -14.12 -9.81 -2.62
CA LYS A 51 -13.98 -11.24 -2.95
C LYS A 51 -12.64 -11.82 -2.50
N ARG A 52 -11.60 -11.01 -2.39
CA ARG A 52 -10.25 -11.43 -1.97
C ARG A 52 -10.04 -11.35 -0.46
N SER A 53 -10.93 -10.70 0.26
CA SER A 53 -10.86 -10.61 1.72
C SER A 53 -10.99 -12.00 2.37
N PRO A 54 -10.25 -12.34 3.44
CA PRO A 54 -9.29 -11.50 4.16
C PRO A 54 -7.83 -11.61 3.68
N LEU A 55 -7.54 -12.32 2.59
CA LEU A 55 -6.18 -12.48 2.06
C LEU A 55 -5.63 -11.17 1.47
N SER A 56 -6.52 -10.33 0.95
CA SER A 56 -6.18 -8.96 0.57
C SER A 56 -7.11 -8.02 1.30
N MET A 57 -6.56 -6.98 1.91
CA MET A 57 -7.34 -5.96 2.63
C MET A 57 -6.83 -4.58 2.26
N HIS A 58 -7.78 -3.67 2.10
CA HIS A 58 -7.52 -2.28 1.81
C HIS A 58 -8.09 -1.42 2.95
N TYR A 59 -7.28 -0.50 3.45
CA TYR A 59 -7.64 0.34 4.60
C TYR A 59 -7.61 1.81 4.22
N SER A 60 -8.60 2.54 4.71
CA SER A 60 -8.65 3.99 4.64
C SER A 60 -8.03 4.58 5.91
N VAL A 61 -7.21 5.60 5.74
CA VAL A 61 -6.46 6.27 6.81
C VAL A 61 -7.02 7.67 7.02
N PHE A 62 -7.42 7.96 8.24
CA PHE A 62 -7.99 9.26 8.62
C PHE A 62 -7.22 9.87 9.78
N GLU A 63 -7.12 11.19 9.79
CA GLU A 63 -6.75 11.97 10.95
C GLU A 63 -8.00 12.77 11.39
N GLY A 64 -8.62 12.36 12.48
CA GLY A 64 -9.96 12.84 12.81
C GLY A 64 -10.94 12.46 11.68
N GLU A 65 -11.59 13.44 11.10
CA GLU A 65 -12.51 13.24 9.97
C GLU A 65 -11.86 13.44 8.59
N VAL A 66 -10.57 13.79 8.56
CA VAL A 66 -9.85 14.09 7.33
C VAL A 66 -9.23 12.83 6.75
N TYR A 67 -9.63 12.49 5.52
CA TYR A 67 -9.03 11.38 4.79
C TYR A 67 -7.59 11.72 4.39
N CYS A 68 -6.66 10.88 4.80
CA CYS A 68 -5.22 11.06 4.56
C CYS A 68 -4.69 10.22 3.41
N GLY A 69 -5.31 9.07 3.16
CA GLY A 69 -4.84 8.14 2.14
C GLY A 69 -5.23 6.70 2.44
N GLU A 70 -4.43 5.78 1.92
CA GLU A 70 -4.71 4.35 1.97
C GLU A 70 -3.48 3.53 2.30
N THR A 71 -3.71 2.34 2.82
CA THR A 71 -2.70 1.28 2.96
C THR A 71 -3.36 -0.06 2.69
N TRP A 72 -2.59 -1.04 2.22
CA TRP A 72 -3.14 -2.36 1.95
C TRP A 72 -2.09 -3.44 2.03
N TYR A 73 -2.54 -4.69 2.18
CA TYR A 73 -1.72 -5.88 2.03
C TYR A 73 -2.40 -6.88 1.10
N SER A 74 -1.59 -7.75 0.50
CA SER A 74 -2.09 -8.88 -0.27
C SER A 74 -1.20 -10.10 -0.02
N ILE A 75 -1.79 -11.16 0.52
CA ILE A 75 -1.10 -12.40 0.85
C ILE A 75 -1.12 -13.33 -0.36
N ASP A 76 0.06 -13.74 -0.81
CA ASP A 76 0.21 -14.70 -1.91
C ASP A 76 0.36 -16.10 -1.33
N THR A 77 -0.73 -16.85 -1.31
CA THR A 77 -0.76 -18.21 -0.76
C THR A 77 -0.01 -19.23 -1.63
N VAL A 78 0.24 -18.89 -2.90
CA VAL A 78 0.98 -19.76 -3.83
C VAL A 78 2.49 -19.68 -3.55
N HIS A 79 2.98 -18.56 -3.02
CA HIS A 79 4.39 -18.32 -2.76
C HIS A 79 4.67 -18.12 -1.27
N ASP A 80 4.29 -19.12 -0.48
CA ASP A 80 4.58 -19.23 0.96
C ASP A 80 4.11 -18.02 1.78
N ASN A 81 2.94 -17.48 1.44
CA ASN A 81 2.33 -16.33 2.11
C ASN A 81 3.22 -15.07 2.11
N LEU A 82 4.07 -14.93 1.08
CA LEU A 82 4.80 -13.70 0.84
C LEU A 82 3.79 -12.60 0.55
N THR A 83 3.85 -11.51 1.30
CA THR A 83 2.78 -10.52 1.32
C THR A 83 3.27 -9.16 0.85
N SER A 84 2.61 -8.61 -0.17
CA SER A 84 2.88 -7.25 -0.63
C SER A 84 2.15 -6.23 0.23
N LEU A 85 2.77 -5.08 0.40
CA LEU A 85 2.23 -3.92 1.11
C LEU A 85 2.33 -2.68 0.23
N ASP A 86 1.47 -1.72 0.51
CA ASP A 86 1.60 -0.38 -0.06
C ASP A 86 1.00 0.67 0.86
N ILE A 87 1.41 1.91 0.67
CA ILE A 87 0.88 3.08 1.34
C ILE A 87 0.86 4.26 0.38
N LYS A 88 -0.22 5.00 0.38
CA LYS A 88 -0.35 6.25 -0.36
C LYS A 88 -1.00 7.29 0.52
N LEU A 89 -0.34 8.43 0.67
CA LEU A 89 -0.85 9.56 1.44
C LEU A 89 -0.82 10.82 0.60
N PHE A 90 -1.84 11.65 0.76
CA PHE A 90 -1.78 13.03 0.27
C PHE A 90 -0.58 13.77 0.87
N ALA A 91 -0.02 14.71 0.12
CA ALA A 91 1.16 15.48 0.54
C ALA A 91 0.99 16.12 1.93
N LYS A 92 -0.19 16.69 2.20
CA LYS A 92 -0.51 17.32 3.49
C LYS A 92 -0.47 16.38 4.69
N ALA A 93 -0.60 15.07 4.46
CA ALA A 93 -0.58 14.06 5.52
C ALA A 93 0.83 13.48 5.78
N ARG A 94 1.82 13.89 4.99
CA ARG A 94 3.20 13.36 5.09
C ARG A 94 4.02 14.11 6.13
N GLY A 95 5.07 13.45 6.62
CA GLY A 95 6.04 14.07 7.54
C GLY A 95 5.54 14.20 8.98
N ARG A 96 4.46 13.50 9.35
CA ARG A 96 3.86 13.57 10.69
C ARG A 96 3.71 12.19 11.36
N GLY A 97 4.39 11.17 10.84
CA GLY A 97 4.37 9.83 11.40
C GLY A 97 3.14 8.99 11.04
N ILE A 98 2.24 9.49 10.20
CA ILE A 98 1.01 8.78 9.80
C ILE A 98 1.35 7.53 9.00
N ALA A 99 2.30 7.62 8.07
CA ALA A 99 2.72 6.47 7.25
C ALA A 99 3.28 5.34 8.11
N SER A 100 4.11 5.65 9.09
CA SER A 100 4.64 4.66 10.04
C SER A 100 3.56 3.93 10.78
N LYS A 101 2.57 4.65 11.30
CA LYS A 101 1.43 4.07 12.02
C LYS A 101 0.58 3.20 11.12
N ALA A 102 0.28 3.68 9.92
CA ALA A 102 -0.54 2.95 8.94
C ALA A 102 0.13 1.66 8.49
N LEU A 103 1.41 1.71 8.15
CA LEU A 103 2.16 0.51 7.76
C LEU A 103 2.32 -0.48 8.90
N SER A 104 2.61 -0.03 10.11
CA SER A 104 2.69 -0.91 11.28
C SER A 104 1.39 -1.64 11.55
N PHE A 105 0.27 -0.93 11.43
CA PHE A 105 -1.07 -1.51 11.52
C PHE A 105 -1.28 -2.58 10.43
N THR A 106 -0.97 -2.25 9.19
CA THR A 106 -1.16 -3.14 8.03
C THR A 106 -0.31 -4.40 8.15
N ILE A 107 0.94 -4.26 8.58
CA ILE A 107 1.85 -5.39 8.83
C ILE A 107 1.26 -6.32 9.88
N GLU A 108 0.77 -5.78 10.99
CA GLU A 108 0.17 -6.59 12.06
C GLU A 108 -1.10 -7.31 11.59
N GLN A 109 -1.96 -6.63 10.82
CA GLN A 109 -3.14 -7.28 10.25
C GLN A 109 -2.77 -8.42 9.30
N ALA A 110 -1.77 -8.21 8.45
CA ALA A 110 -1.26 -9.24 7.55
C ALA A 110 -0.69 -10.43 8.34
N ARG A 111 0.10 -10.17 9.39
CA ARG A 111 0.65 -11.20 10.26
C ARG A 111 -0.45 -12.06 10.89
N LEU A 112 -1.50 -11.43 11.40
CA LEU A 112 -2.65 -12.12 12.00
C LEU A 112 -3.40 -13.00 11.00
N LYS A 113 -3.30 -12.72 9.70
CA LYS A 113 -3.93 -13.50 8.62
C LYS A 113 -2.98 -14.51 7.97
N GLY A 114 -1.77 -14.67 8.52
CA GLY A 114 -0.86 -15.72 8.10
C GLY A 114 0.32 -15.26 7.24
N ALA A 115 0.52 -13.97 7.06
CA ALA A 115 1.72 -13.47 6.40
C ALA A 115 2.97 -13.87 7.18
N LYS A 116 3.97 -14.39 6.50
CA LYS A 116 5.25 -14.79 7.09
C LYS A 116 6.36 -13.79 6.80
N LYS A 117 6.25 -13.12 5.67
CA LYS A 117 7.19 -12.12 5.18
C LYS A 117 6.44 -11.07 4.39
N VAL A 118 6.82 -9.82 4.55
CA VAL A 118 6.24 -8.70 3.81
C VAL A 118 7.29 -8.07 2.91
N TRP A 119 6.86 -7.52 1.77
CA TRP A 119 7.76 -6.90 0.82
C TRP A 119 7.17 -5.63 0.21
N VAL A 120 8.06 -4.76 -0.22
CA VAL A 120 7.75 -3.51 -0.91
C VAL A 120 8.73 -3.32 -2.05
N ASN A 121 8.37 -2.50 -3.04
CA ASN A 121 9.23 -2.24 -4.20
C ASN A 121 9.29 -0.75 -4.55
N PRO A 122 9.78 0.10 -3.65
CA PRO A 122 9.89 1.52 -3.93
C PRO A 122 10.82 1.79 -5.12
N VAL A 123 10.51 2.83 -5.90
CA VAL A 123 11.44 3.32 -6.92
C VAL A 123 12.61 4.04 -6.23
N PRO A 124 13.83 4.02 -6.82
CA PRO A 124 15.00 4.66 -6.20
C PRO A 124 14.82 6.15 -5.91
N GLN A 125 14.03 6.85 -6.70
CA GLN A 125 13.75 8.28 -6.54
C GLN A 125 12.89 8.58 -5.30
N ASN A 126 12.16 7.60 -4.78
CA ASN A 126 11.34 7.76 -3.60
C ASN A 126 12.15 7.53 -2.33
N GLU A 127 13.08 8.42 -2.05
CA GLU A 127 14.01 8.31 -0.92
C GLU A 127 13.29 8.29 0.43
N LYS A 128 12.19 9.04 0.56
CA LYS A 128 11.40 9.09 1.81
C LYS A 128 10.78 7.74 2.13
N ALA A 129 10.23 7.06 1.12
CA ALA A 129 9.65 5.73 1.31
C ALA A 129 10.73 4.71 1.68
N ILE A 130 11.89 4.73 1.01
CA ILE A 130 13.00 3.84 1.31
C ILE A 130 13.46 4.00 2.76
N LYS A 131 13.62 5.24 3.24
CA LYS A 131 13.98 5.52 4.62
C LYS A 131 12.92 5.02 5.60
N LEU A 132 11.65 5.22 5.28
CA LEU A 132 10.53 4.75 6.10
C LEU A 132 10.56 3.22 6.23
N TYR A 133 10.71 2.50 5.12
CA TYR A 133 10.76 1.05 5.14
C TYR A 133 11.97 0.54 5.94
N LYS A 134 13.13 1.15 5.79
CA LYS A 134 14.32 0.80 6.59
C LYS A 134 14.06 0.98 8.09
N ARG A 135 13.44 2.08 8.49
CA ARG A 135 13.08 2.32 9.90
C ARG A 135 12.11 1.27 10.45
N LEU A 136 11.23 0.73 9.59
CA LEU A 136 10.28 -0.32 9.96
C LEU A 136 10.88 -1.72 9.92
N GLY A 137 12.17 -1.86 9.59
CA GLY A 137 12.89 -3.13 9.63
C GLY A 137 12.99 -3.86 8.29
N PHE A 138 12.61 -3.22 7.19
CA PHE A 138 12.83 -3.78 5.85
C PHE A 138 14.28 -3.62 5.44
N SER A 139 14.78 -4.61 4.69
CA SER A 139 16.11 -4.57 4.09
C SER A 139 16.05 -5.02 2.63
N ALA A 140 16.98 -4.49 1.82
CA ALA A 140 17.12 -4.92 0.44
C ALA A 140 17.48 -6.41 0.39
N SER A 141 16.87 -7.14 -0.53
CA SER A 141 17.07 -8.57 -0.67
C SER A 141 16.96 -8.99 -2.13
N LYS A 142 17.34 -10.25 -2.40
CA LYS A 142 17.20 -10.82 -3.74
C LYS A 142 15.72 -10.93 -4.10
N VAL A 143 15.38 -10.45 -5.29
CA VAL A 143 14.01 -10.49 -5.80
C VAL A 143 13.60 -11.94 -6.09
N PRO A 144 12.49 -12.44 -5.53
CA PRO A 144 11.96 -13.75 -5.88
C PRO A 144 11.63 -13.86 -7.37
N GLU A 145 11.77 -15.05 -7.94
CA GLU A 145 11.59 -15.28 -9.37
C GLU A 145 10.22 -14.87 -9.89
N HIS A 146 9.16 -15.15 -9.13
CA HIS A 146 7.79 -14.79 -9.55
C HIS A 146 7.58 -13.28 -9.58
N ILE A 147 8.26 -12.52 -8.71
CA ILE A 147 8.22 -11.05 -8.71
C ILE A 147 9.02 -10.49 -9.88
N LEU A 148 10.18 -11.09 -10.19
CA LEU A 148 10.94 -10.74 -11.40
C LEU A 148 10.12 -10.89 -12.66
N LYS A 149 9.33 -11.96 -12.75
CA LYS A 149 8.45 -12.20 -13.91
C LYS A 149 7.36 -11.16 -14.06
N GLU A 150 6.82 -10.66 -12.92
CA GLU A 150 5.74 -9.69 -12.93
C GLU A 150 6.25 -8.25 -13.14
N TYR A 151 7.33 -7.86 -12.47
CA TYR A 151 7.81 -6.47 -12.41
C TYR A 151 9.11 -6.22 -13.17
N GLY A 152 9.80 -7.26 -13.65
CA GLY A 152 11.10 -7.13 -14.27
C GLY A 152 12.24 -6.97 -13.27
N GLU A 153 13.44 -6.69 -13.77
CA GLU A 153 14.66 -6.60 -12.95
C GLU A 153 14.98 -5.17 -12.52
N ASP A 154 14.51 -4.18 -13.28
CA ASP A 154 14.94 -2.79 -13.16
C ASP A 154 13.80 -1.86 -12.70
N GLY A 155 14.20 -0.70 -12.20
CA GLY A 155 13.29 0.40 -11.91
C GLY A 155 12.76 0.43 -10.48
N TYR A 156 13.09 -0.55 -9.64
CA TYR A 156 12.66 -0.59 -8.24
C TYR A 156 13.73 -1.22 -7.34
N ILE A 157 13.59 -0.99 -6.05
CA ILE A 157 14.40 -1.66 -5.03
C ILE A 157 13.48 -2.64 -4.31
N TYR A 158 13.81 -3.93 -4.34
CA TYR A 158 13.05 -4.94 -3.59
C TYR A 158 13.53 -4.94 -2.13
N MET A 159 12.59 -4.77 -1.22
CA MET A 159 12.86 -4.79 0.21
C MET A 159 11.88 -5.71 0.91
N GLU A 160 12.35 -6.47 1.89
CA GLU A 160 11.52 -7.41 2.63
C GLU A 160 11.77 -7.35 4.13
N LYS A 161 10.80 -7.85 4.88
CA LYS A 161 10.88 -8.00 6.34
C LYS A 161 10.23 -9.31 6.74
N GLU A 162 10.91 -10.10 7.55
CA GLU A 162 10.33 -11.28 8.19
C GLU A 162 9.47 -10.88 9.38
N LEU A 163 8.37 -11.61 9.57
CA LEU A 163 7.41 -11.33 10.64
C LEU A 163 7.51 -12.32 11.79
#